data_f9fd479dced47544bd23ac4dc9d4bd83
#
_entry.id   f9fd479dced47544bd23ac4dc9d4bd83
#
_cell.length_a   1.000
_cell.length_b   1.000
_cell.length_c   1.000
_cell.angle_alpha   90.00
_cell.angle_beta   90.00
_cell.angle_gamma   90.00
#
_symmetry.space_group_name_H-M   'P 1'
#
loop_
_entity.id
_entity.type
_entity.pdbx_description
1 polymer ?
#
loop_
_entity_poly.entity_id
_entity_poly.type
_entity_poly.pdbx_seq_one_letter_code
_entity_poly.pdbx_strand_id
1 'polypeptide(L)'
;MEDNHQYRLACASWSMLTEAEDLAADLLLSELGPVAALKIARRAASDDPERWHRYLPVELVRRSGGDKWDKSFSRWRGRLEALDLPALEKMLSRGRFKLVTRRDPDWPAAFTNVANAPWALWAIGDTSLLNQESEKTVAMVGARAVSNLGHDIATELAWRCAGEGMTLVSGGAYGVDCLVHQACLRAKTPTISLLAGGLDRPYPAMNSQMFKQISRSGLLLSQYPPGSRPTRWRFLDRNRLIAALSAATVVIQAGFRSGALNTARHGMELGRQVGAVPGPINQPEWAGSNQLIRDGATLISSAEDVQEMIAPLGTVTSERTRVQAGYLDGLDPLSARILDATPLRSPANASAIARASGAAIEEVLSIMGNLEMDGRVIQLDGKWKKAGV
;
A
#
# COMPACT_ATOMS: atom_id res chain seq x y z
N MET A 1 -10.77 -33.88 -17.11
CA MET A 1 -10.14 -32.90 -16.19
C MET A 1 -8.88 -32.39 -16.88
N GLU A 2 -8.78 -31.08 -17.06
CA GLU A 2 -7.58 -30.45 -17.61
C GLU A 2 -6.43 -30.63 -16.63
N ASP A 3 -5.28 -31.13 -17.10
CA ASP A 3 -4.11 -31.37 -16.27
C ASP A 3 -3.64 -30.03 -15.67
N ASN A 4 -3.45 -29.98 -14.36
CA ASN A 4 -3.03 -28.78 -13.63
C ASN A 4 -1.67 -28.26 -14.17
N HIS A 5 -0.79 -29.17 -14.60
CA HIS A 5 0.48 -28.80 -15.21
C HIS A 5 0.28 -28.02 -16.52
N GLN A 6 -0.59 -28.51 -17.41
CA GLN A 6 -0.92 -27.82 -18.67
C GLN A 6 -1.57 -26.47 -18.43
N TYR A 7 -2.45 -26.36 -17.43
CA TYR A 7 -3.08 -25.12 -17.04
C TYR A 7 -2.05 -24.08 -16.59
N ARG A 8 -1.14 -24.46 -15.69
CA ARG A 8 -0.08 -23.58 -15.18
C ARG A 8 0.85 -23.12 -16.30
N LEU A 9 1.26 -24.03 -17.20
CA LEU A 9 2.11 -23.71 -18.35
C LEU A 9 1.41 -22.74 -19.29
N ALA A 10 0.11 -22.92 -19.53
CA ALA A 10 -0.69 -22.03 -20.37
C ALA A 10 -0.82 -20.63 -19.73
N CYS A 11 -1.11 -20.54 -18.42
CA CYS A 11 -1.16 -19.26 -17.70
C CYS A 11 0.19 -18.52 -17.75
N ALA A 12 1.31 -19.23 -17.54
CA ALA A 12 2.64 -18.67 -17.69
C ALA A 12 2.91 -18.18 -19.10
N SER A 13 2.52 -18.96 -20.12
CA SER A 13 2.63 -18.57 -21.54
C SER A 13 1.86 -17.28 -21.83
N TRP A 14 0.63 -17.18 -21.36
CA TRP A 14 -0.19 -15.97 -21.56
C TRP A 14 0.41 -14.75 -20.89
N SER A 15 1.04 -14.88 -19.72
CA SER A 15 1.78 -13.76 -19.10
C SER A 15 2.96 -13.27 -19.95
N MET A 16 3.51 -14.10 -20.85
CA MET A 16 4.57 -13.73 -21.80
C MET A 16 4.02 -13.11 -23.09
N LEU A 17 2.81 -13.50 -23.47
CA LEU A 17 2.19 -13.09 -24.75
C LEU A 17 1.52 -11.72 -24.66
N THR A 18 0.92 -11.39 -23.51
CA THR A 18 0.05 -10.23 -23.35
C THR A 18 0.66 -9.17 -22.45
N GLU A 19 0.22 -7.94 -22.61
CA GLU A 19 0.37 -6.91 -21.60
C GLU A 19 -0.86 -6.94 -20.67
N ALA A 20 -0.73 -6.31 -19.53
CA ALA A 20 -1.88 -6.03 -18.70
C ALA A 20 -2.92 -5.20 -19.48
N GLU A 21 -4.18 -5.33 -19.09
CA GLU A 21 -5.31 -4.68 -19.76
C GLU A 21 -5.51 -5.09 -21.25
N ASP A 22 -5.00 -6.24 -21.68
CA ASP A 22 -5.33 -6.80 -22.99
C ASP A 22 -6.73 -7.42 -22.95
N LEU A 23 -7.75 -6.59 -23.25
CA LEU A 23 -9.17 -6.96 -23.19
C LEU A 23 -9.50 -8.16 -24.08
N ALA A 24 -8.80 -8.31 -25.23
CA ALA A 24 -9.01 -9.43 -26.11
C ALA A 24 -8.49 -10.74 -25.48
N ALA A 25 -7.32 -10.69 -24.85
CA ALA A 25 -6.78 -11.83 -24.14
C ALA A 25 -7.67 -12.21 -22.96
N ASP A 26 -8.10 -11.24 -22.15
CA ASP A 26 -8.96 -11.51 -21.01
C ASP A 26 -10.28 -12.15 -21.42
N LEU A 27 -10.93 -11.65 -22.48
CA LEU A 27 -12.14 -12.23 -23.03
C LEU A 27 -11.91 -13.66 -23.55
N LEU A 28 -10.83 -13.89 -24.28
CA LEU A 28 -10.49 -15.21 -24.83
C LEU A 28 -10.24 -16.24 -23.71
N LEU A 29 -9.48 -15.82 -22.70
CA LEU A 29 -9.13 -16.66 -21.56
C LEU A 29 -10.33 -16.95 -20.65
N SER A 30 -11.22 -15.98 -20.48
CA SER A 30 -12.43 -16.14 -19.68
C SER A 30 -13.43 -17.09 -20.32
N GLU A 31 -13.57 -17.05 -21.64
CA GLU A 31 -14.55 -17.89 -22.37
C GLU A 31 -14.03 -19.32 -22.62
N LEU A 32 -12.75 -19.47 -22.94
CA LEU A 32 -12.20 -20.77 -23.40
C LEU A 32 -11.27 -21.43 -22.36
N GLY A 33 -10.82 -20.69 -21.39
CA GLY A 33 -9.75 -21.09 -20.49
C GLY A 33 -8.36 -20.98 -21.14
N PRO A 34 -7.29 -20.88 -20.33
CA PRO A 34 -5.92 -20.63 -20.80
C PRO A 34 -5.37 -21.67 -21.77
N VAL A 35 -5.68 -22.96 -21.55
CA VAL A 35 -5.14 -24.05 -22.37
C VAL A 35 -5.76 -24.07 -23.77
N ALA A 36 -7.08 -24.01 -23.88
CA ALA A 36 -7.75 -23.98 -25.16
C ALA A 36 -7.42 -22.70 -25.94
N ALA A 37 -7.41 -21.57 -25.26
CA ALA A 37 -7.01 -20.28 -25.85
C ALA A 37 -5.59 -20.32 -26.42
N LEU A 38 -4.61 -20.91 -25.69
CA LEU A 38 -3.22 -21.02 -26.15
C LEU A 38 -3.12 -21.95 -27.37
N LYS A 39 -3.84 -23.08 -27.40
CA LYS A 39 -3.90 -23.99 -28.56
C LYS A 39 -4.42 -23.27 -29.82
N ILE A 40 -5.48 -22.49 -29.67
CA ILE A 40 -6.06 -21.69 -30.74
C ILE A 40 -5.06 -20.65 -31.24
N ALA A 41 -4.48 -19.88 -30.33
CA ALA A 41 -3.51 -18.82 -30.67
C ALA A 41 -2.31 -19.38 -31.45
N ARG A 42 -1.75 -20.52 -30.99
CA ARG A 42 -0.62 -21.17 -31.67
C ARG A 42 -1.00 -21.69 -33.03
N ARG A 43 -2.16 -22.36 -33.18
CA ARG A 43 -2.64 -22.87 -34.47
C ARG A 43 -2.89 -21.74 -35.45
N ALA A 44 -3.53 -20.67 -35.03
CA ALA A 44 -3.78 -19.50 -35.85
C ALA A 44 -2.49 -18.82 -36.32
N ALA A 45 -1.47 -18.75 -35.49
CA ALA A 45 -0.16 -18.21 -35.86
C ALA A 45 0.58 -19.05 -36.88
N SER A 46 0.36 -20.40 -36.91
CA SER A 46 1.03 -21.32 -37.83
C SER A 46 0.33 -21.42 -39.17
N ASP A 47 -1.00 -21.47 -39.17
CA ASP A 47 -1.75 -21.87 -40.37
C ASP A 47 -2.11 -20.68 -41.31
N ASP A 48 -2.67 -19.60 -40.74
CA ASP A 48 -3.08 -18.43 -41.53
C ASP A 48 -3.16 -17.16 -40.65
N PRO A 49 -2.11 -16.36 -40.65
CA PRO A 49 -2.04 -15.17 -39.81
C PRO A 49 -3.09 -14.09 -40.13
N GLU A 50 -3.72 -14.13 -41.28
CA GLU A 50 -4.72 -13.13 -41.69
C GLU A 50 -6.16 -13.56 -41.41
N ARG A 51 -6.38 -14.85 -41.13
CA ARG A 51 -7.71 -15.42 -40.95
C ARG A 51 -7.94 -16.16 -39.65
N TRP A 52 -7.18 -15.83 -38.65
CA TRP A 52 -7.22 -16.51 -37.35
C TRP A 52 -8.60 -16.42 -36.66
N HIS A 53 -9.48 -15.45 -36.99
CA HIS A 53 -10.87 -15.41 -36.54
C HIS A 53 -11.67 -16.70 -36.86
N ARG A 54 -11.22 -17.49 -37.83
CA ARG A 54 -11.81 -18.79 -38.19
C ARG A 54 -11.60 -19.85 -37.10
N TYR A 55 -10.62 -19.68 -36.24
CA TYR A 55 -10.34 -20.61 -35.16
C TYR A 55 -11.08 -20.26 -33.86
N LEU A 56 -11.72 -19.08 -33.83
CA LEU A 56 -12.51 -18.66 -32.69
C LEU A 56 -13.97 -19.12 -32.80
N PRO A 57 -14.63 -19.35 -31.65
CA PRO A 57 -16.08 -19.51 -31.62
C PRO A 57 -16.79 -18.34 -32.30
N VAL A 58 -17.76 -18.63 -33.15
CA VAL A 58 -18.50 -17.61 -33.95
C VAL A 58 -19.09 -16.52 -33.01
N GLU A 59 -19.56 -16.92 -31.85
CA GLU A 59 -20.15 -16.02 -30.84
C GLU A 59 -19.15 -14.99 -30.31
N LEU A 60 -17.91 -15.40 -30.08
CA LEU A 60 -16.82 -14.52 -29.68
C LEU A 60 -16.49 -13.48 -30.74
N VAL A 61 -16.44 -13.91 -32.02
CA VAL A 61 -16.19 -13.01 -33.13
C VAL A 61 -17.33 -12.02 -33.32
N ARG A 62 -18.58 -12.46 -33.14
CA ARG A 62 -19.77 -11.60 -33.25
C ARG A 62 -19.79 -10.53 -32.14
N ARG A 63 -19.48 -10.88 -30.90
CA ARG A 63 -19.52 -9.95 -29.75
C ARG A 63 -18.44 -8.88 -29.79
N SER A 64 -17.28 -9.15 -30.39
CA SER A 64 -16.09 -8.29 -30.30
C SER A 64 -15.69 -7.62 -31.62
N GLY A 65 -16.23 -8.08 -32.74
CA GLY A 65 -15.83 -7.63 -34.08
C GLY A 65 -14.50 -8.22 -34.54
N GLY A 66 -14.43 -8.69 -35.83
CA GLY A 66 -13.24 -9.37 -36.37
C GLY A 66 -11.96 -8.53 -36.29
N ASP A 67 -12.03 -7.25 -36.66
CA ASP A 67 -10.87 -6.36 -36.73
C ASP A 67 -10.13 -6.16 -35.38
N LYS A 68 -10.85 -6.24 -34.25
CA LYS A 68 -10.22 -6.13 -32.92
C LYS A 68 -9.34 -7.35 -32.63
N TRP A 69 -9.82 -8.49 -33.05
CA TRP A 69 -9.07 -9.73 -32.89
C TRP A 69 -7.84 -9.74 -33.78
N ASP A 70 -7.94 -9.32 -35.06
CA ASP A 70 -6.80 -9.26 -35.98
C ASP A 70 -5.66 -8.41 -35.39
N LYS A 71 -5.99 -7.24 -34.82
CA LYS A 71 -5.02 -6.38 -34.17
C LYS A 71 -4.38 -7.04 -32.93
N SER A 72 -5.14 -7.78 -32.15
CA SER A 72 -4.62 -8.46 -30.95
C SER A 72 -3.69 -9.61 -31.32
N PHE A 73 -4.07 -10.41 -32.27
CA PHE A 73 -3.23 -11.50 -32.75
C PHE A 73 -1.96 -11.01 -33.44
N SER A 74 -2.02 -9.95 -34.21
CA SER A 74 -0.81 -9.31 -34.78
C SER A 74 0.18 -8.90 -33.67
N ARG A 75 -0.32 -8.43 -32.54
CA ARG A 75 0.52 -8.12 -31.37
C ARG A 75 1.11 -9.37 -30.71
N TRP A 76 0.32 -10.44 -30.60
CA TRP A 76 0.76 -11.68 -29.95
C TRP A 76 1.66 -12.52 -30.84
N ARG A 77 1.54 -12.42 -32.16
CA ARG A 77 2.23 -13.26 -33.13
C ARG A 77 3.74 -13.34 -32.87
N GLY A 78 4.43 -12.21 -32.86
CA GLY A 78 5.89 -12.21 -32.67
C GLY A 78 6.30 -12.80 -31.30
N ARG A 79 5.45 -12.67 -30.29
CA ARG A 79 5.69 -13.28 -28.96
C ARG A 79 5.37 -14.77 -28.97
N LEU A 80 4.36 -15.22 -29.75
CA LEU A 80 4.04 -16.63 -29.93
C LEU A 80 5.15 -17.37 -30.67
N GLU A 81 5.72 -16.76 -31.71
CA GLU A 81 6.86 -17.29 -32.45
C GLU A 81 8.12 -17.42 -31.58
N ALA A 82 8.32 -16.48 -30.66
CA ALA A 82 9.42 -16.48 -29.72
C ALA A 82 9.19 -17.33 -28.45
N LEU A 83 7.97 -17.90 -28.28
CA LEU A 83 7.61 -18.65 -27.08
C LEU A 83 8.23 -20.06 -27.09
N ASP A 84 9.25 -20.25 -26.29
CA ASP A 84 9.90 -21.54 -26.05
C ASP A 84 9.26 -22.23 -24.83
N LEU A 85 8.28 -23.12 -25.09
CA LEU A 85 7.58 -23.85 -24.02
C LEU A 85 8.53 -24.78 -23.22
N PRO A 86 9.45 -25.56 -23.82
CA PRO A 86 10.44 -26.32 -23.05
C PRO A 86 11.30 -25.46 -22.13
N ALA A 87 11.75 -24.29 -22.59
CA ALA A 87 12.51 -23.37 -21.73
C ALA A 87 11.66 -22.80 -20.59
N LEU A 88 10.39 -22.48 -20.85
CA LEU A 88 9.45 -22.01 -19.83
C LEU A 88 9.17 -23.09 -18.79
N GLU A 89 8.90 -24.32 -19.21
CA GLU A 89 8.70 -25.47 -18.33
C GLU A 89 9.93 -25.74 -17.45
N LYS A 90 11.14 -25.71 -18.04
CA LYS A 90 12.39 -25.80 -17.31
C LYS A 90 12.59 -24.65 -16.32
N MET A 91 12.12 -23.43 -16.65
CA MET A 91 12.14 -22.27 -15.72
C MET A 91 11.25 -22.52 -14.52
N LEU A 92 10.03 -23.01 -14.73
CA LEU A 92 9.07 -23.32 -13.68
C LEU A 92 9.57 -24.47 -12.78
N SER A 93 10.16 -25.53 -13.37
CA SER A 93 10.65 -26.69 -12.61
C SER A 93 11.88 -26.40 -11.75
N ARG A 94 12.67 -25.38 -12.08
CA ARG A 94 13.84 -24.95 -11.27
C ARG A 94 13.49 -24.35 -9.91
N GLY A 95 12.22 -24.02 -9.67
CA GLY A 95 11.73 -23.55 -8.38
C GLY A 95 12.22 -22.17 -7.91
N ARG A 96 13.00 -21.46 -8.76
CA ARG A 96 13.44 -20.09 -8.44
C ARG A 96 12.26 -19.12 -8.40
N PHE A 97 11.31 -19.31 -9.30
CA PHE A 97 10.09 -18.53 -9.38
C PHE A 97 8.91 -19.47 -9.10
N LYS A 98 8.05 -19.10 -8.17
CA LYS A 98 6.75 -19.71 -8.02
C LYS A 98 5.78 -19.04 -9.00
N LEU A 99 4.89 -19.82 -9.59
CA LEU A 99 3.76 -19.30 -10.37
C LEU A 99 2.50 -19.49 -9.53
N VAL A 100 1.79 -18.42 -9.24
CA VAL A 100 0.47 -18.47 -8.58
C VAL A 100 -0.58 -18.19 -9.63
N THR A 101 -1.55 -19.10 -9.79
CA THR A 101 -2.62 -19.02 -10.79
C THR A 101 -3.98 -18.98 -10.10
N ARG A 102 -5.04 -18.66 -10.84
CA ARG A 102 -6.42 -18.59 -10.31
C ARG A 102 -6.94 -19.92 -9.71
N ARG A 103 -6.25 -21.06 -9.94
CA ARG A 103 -6.57 -22.36 -9.37
C ARG A 103 -5.76 -22.70 -8.11
N ASP A 104 -4.75 -21.91 -7.80
CA ASP A 104 -3.92 -22.16 -6.62
C ASP A 104 -4.60 -21.63 -5.35
N PRO A 105 -4.44 -22.31 -4.20
CA PRO A 105 -5.00 -21.85 -2.93
C PRO A 105 -4.45 -20.48 -2.51
N ASP A 106 -3.23 -20.14 -2.93
CA ASP A 106 -2.60 -18.85 -2.65
C ASP A 106 -3.05 -17.72 -3.59
N TRP A 107 -4.05 -17.97 -4.48
CA TRP A 107 -4.57 -16.91 -5.33
C TRP A 107 -5.32 -15.86 -4.51
N PRO A 108 -4.97 -14.55 -4.61
CA PRO A 108 -5.65 -13.53 -3.82
C PRO A 108 -7.13 -13.40 -4.18
N ALA A 109 -8.02 -13.69 -3.23
CA ALA A 109 -9.46 -13.48 -3.41
C ALA A 109 -9.79 -12.02 -3.76
N ALA A 110 -8.99 -11.09 -3.28
CA ALA A 110 -9.08 -9.66 -3.56
C ALA A 110 -9.03 -9.32 -5.07
N PHE A 111 -8.45 -10.18 -5.92
CA PHE A 111 -8.37 -9.95 -7.36
C PHE A 111 -9.62 -10.36 -8.12
N THR A 112 -10.60 -10.99 -7.48
CA THR A 112 -11.87 -11.39 -8.13
C THR A 112 -12.62 -10.18 -8.72
N ASN A 113 -12.54 -9.03 -8.07
CA ASN A 113 -13.23 -7.80 -8.46
C ASN A 113 -12.33 -6.82 -9.26
N VAL A 114 -11.10 -7.23 -9.59
CA VAL A 114 -10.19 -6.40 -10.39
C VAL A 114 -10.46 -6.62 -11.87
N ALA A 115 -10.83 -5.56 -12.57
CA ALA A 115 -10.98 -5.61 -14.02
C ALA A 115 -9.65 -6.05 -14.68
N ASN A 116 -9.72 -7.00 -15.60
CA ASN A 116 -8.53 -7.57 -16.27
C ASN A 116 -7.47 -8.07 -15.27
N ALA A 117 -7.89 -8.71 -14.19
CA ALA A 117 -6.97 -9.33 -13.23
C ALA A 117 -6.03 -10.32 -13.96
N PRO A 118 -4.75 -10.39 -13.60
CA PRO A 118 -3.81 -11.28 -14.24
C PRO A 118 -4.27 -12.75 -14.12
N TRP A 119 -3.86 -13.60 -15.04
CA TRP A 119 -4.12 -15.05 -15.01
C TRP A 119 -3.01 -15.82 -14.28
N ALA A 120 -1.88 -15.18 -14.10
CA ALA A 120 -0.75 -15.70 -13.35
C ALA A 120 0.02 -14.57 -12.66
N LEU A 121 0.58 -14.91 -11.50
CA LEU A 121 1.50 -14.07 -10.75
C LEU A 121 2.82 -14.84 -10.58
N TRP A 122 3.90 -14.16 -10.83
CA TRP A 122 5.25 -14.63 -10.57
C TRP A 122 5.67 -14.20 -9.17
N ALA A 123 6.19 -15.13 -8.39
CA ALA A 123 6.48 -14.91 -6.98
C ALA A 123 7.85 -15.43 -6.57
N ILE A 124 8.50 -14.75 -5.61
CA ILE A 124 9.67 -15.23 -4.87
C ILE A 124 9.43 -14.91 -3.39
N GLY A 125 9.45 -15.92 -2.55
CA GLY A 125 9.19 -15.80 -1.12
C GLY A 125 7.99 -16.61 -0.67
N ASP A 126 7.29 -16.11 0.35
CA ASP A 126 6.16 -16.77 0.98
C ASP A 126 4.83 -16.35 0.33
N THR A 127 4.28 -17.24 -0.49
CA THR A 127 3.01 -17.00 -1.18
C THR A 127 1.78 -17.09 -0.27
N SER A 128 1.91 -17.68 0.93
CA SER A 128 0.81 -17.73 1.91
C SER A 128 0.38 -16.33 2.37
N LEU A 129 1.27 -15.33 2.26
CA LEU A 129 0.96 -13.92 2.54
C LEU A 129 -0.14 -13.34 1.65
N LEU A 130 -0.46 -13.97 0.50
CA LEU A 130 -1.54 -13.55 -0.39
C LEU A 130 -2.93 -13.96 0.11
N ASN A 131 -2.99 -14.95 1.04
CA ASN A 131 -4.21 -15.46 1.63
C ASN A 131 -4.41 -15.04 3.09
N GLN A 132 -3.52 -14.21 3.63
CA GLN A 132 -3.76 -13.64 4.95
C GLN A 132 -5.05 -12.82 4.93
N GLU A 133 -5.66 -12.69 6.10
CA GLU A 133 -6.85 -11.86 6.29
C GLU A 133 -6.63 -10.53 5.58
N SER A 134 -7.36 -10.32 4.48
CA SER A 134 -7.21 -9.10 3.66
C SER A 134 -7.36 -7.83 4.51
N GLU A 135 -8.06 -7.95 5.63
CA GLU A 135 -8.30 -6.88 6.61
C GLU A 135 -7.03 -6.38 7.31
N LYS A 136 -5.94 -7.14 7.31
CA LYS A 136 -4.66 -6.74 7.92
C LYS A 136 -3.62 -6.26 6.90
N THR A 137 -4.00 -6.19 5.63
CA THR A 137 -3.07 -5.82 4.56
C THR A 137 -3.28 -4.36 4.16
N VAL A 138 -2.24 -3.54 4.23
CA VAL A 138 -2.29 -2.09 3.96
C VAL A 138 -1.29 -1.70 2.89
N ALA A 139 -1.77 -1.04 1.82
CA ALA A 139 -0.89 -0.41 0.86
C ALA A 139 -0.34 0.91 1.44
N MET A 140 0.98 1.05 1.52
CA MET A 140 1.63 2.31 1.83
C MET A 140 2.47 2.78 0.66
N VAL A 141 2.14 3.95 0.13
CA VAL A 141 2.76 4.49 -1.09
C VAL A 141 3.05 5.98 -0.96
N GLY A 142 3.92 6.50 -1.84
CA GLY A 142 4.22 7.92 -1.80
C GLY A 142 5.23 8.38 -2.84
N ALA A 143 5.77 9.57 -2.62
CA ALA A 143 6.72 10.22 -3.50
C ALA A 143 8.03 9.42 -3.63
N ARG A 144 8.61 9.44 -4.85
CA ARG A 144 9.94 8.87 -5.10
C ARG A 144 11.05 9.77 -4.57
N ALA A 145 10.87 11.08 -4.68
CA ALA A 145 11.71 12.09 -4.04
C ALA A 145 10.97 12.51 -2.75
N VAL A 146 11.39 11.99 -1.63
CA VAL A 146 10.76 12.19 -0.34
C VAL A 146 11.50 13.30 0.43
N SER A 147 10.77 14.22 1.08
CA SER A 147 11.35 15.23 1.97
C SER A 147 11.85 14.58 3.28
N ASN A 148 12.68 15.30 4.06
CA ASN A 148 13.13 14.80 5.37
C ASN A 148 11.93 14.48 6.28
N LEU A 149 10.94 15.36 6.34
CA LEU A 149 9.71 15.14 7.09
C LEU A 149 8.96 13.89 6.59
N GLY A 150 8.81 13.75 5.27
CA GLY A 150 8.16 12.58 4.68
C GLY A 150 8.93 11.28 4.92
N HIS A 151 10.27 11.35 4.98
CA HIS A 151 11.13 10.21 5.32
C HIS A 151 10.87 9.74 6.76
N ASP A 152 10.85 10.67 7.72
CA ASP A 152 10.66 10.35 9.12
C ASP A 152 9.26 9.78 9.37
N ILE A 153 8.24 10.43 8.80
CA ILE A 153 6.84 9.94 8.89
C ILE A 153 6.69 8.56 8.24
N ALA A 154 7.22 8.35 7.04
CA ALA A 154 7.11 7.06 6.35
C ALA A 154 7.76 5.93 7.16
N THR A 155 8.95 6.20 7.74
CA THR A 155 9.68 5.22 8.52
C THR A 155 8.96 4.88 9.82
N GLU A 156 8.52 5.89 10.56
CA GLU A 156 7.85 5.72 11.85
C GLU A 156 6.48 5.05 11.69
N LEU A 157 5.62 5.59 10.80
CA LEU A 157 4.28 5.05 10.59
C LEU A 157 4.33 3.60 10.09
N ALA A 158 5.20 3.30 9.12
CA ALA A 158 5.34 1.94 8.62
C ALA A 158 5.87 0.98 9.70
N TRP A 159 6.82 1.42 10.53
CA TRP A 159 7.35 0.60 11.62
C TRP A 159 6.29 0.29 12.67
N ARG A 160 5.47 1.29 13.07
CA ARG A 160 4.37 1.08 14.01
C ARG A 160 3.30 0.16 13.45
N CYS A 161 2.81 0.41 12.23
CA CYS A 161 1.81 -0.44 11.59
C CYS A 161 2.29 -1.90 11.47
N ALA A 162 3.57 -2.10 11.11
CA ALA A 162 4.17 -3.43 11.08
C ALA A 162 4.23 -4.09 12.47
N GLY A 163 4.55 -3.30 13.52
CA GLY A 163 4.55 -3.75 14.91
C GLY A 163 3.17 -4.19 15.42
N GLU A 164 2.11 -3.56 14.92
CA GLU A 164 0.70 -3.91 15.19
C GLU A 164 0.20 -5.11 14.36
N GLY A 165 1.08 -5.80 13.65
CA GLY A 165 0.77 -7.01 12.90
C GLY A 165 0.15 -6.77 11.52
N MET A 166 0.19 -5.55 10.99
CA MET A 166 -0.25 -5.25 9.63
C MET A 166 0.79 -5.72 8.60
N THR A 167 0.33 -6.34 7.53
CA THR A 167 1.17 -6.67 6.37
C THR A 167 1.19 -5.49 5.41
N LEU A 168 2.35 -4.84 5.25
CA LEU A 168 2.48 -3.69 4.39
C LEU A 168 2.82 -4.10 2.96
N VAL A 169 2.07 -3.52 2.01
CA VAL A 169 2.22 -3.72 0.56
C VAL A 169 2.72 -2.44 -0.08
N SER A 170 3.75 -2.53 -0.89
CA SER A 170 4.24 -1.38 -1.66
C SER A 170 4.90 -1.80 -2.97
N GLY A 171 5.36 -0.82 -3.73
CA GLY A 171 5.88 -1.06 -5.07
C GLY A 171 7.39 -1.25 -5.18
N GLY A 172 8.13 -1.09 -4.10
CA GLY A 172 9.58 -1.17 -4.09
C GLY A 172 10.30 -0.05 -4.86
N ALA A 173 9.62 1.04 -5.21
CA ALA A 173 10.22 2.20 -5.86
C ALA A 173 11.17 2.96 -4.91
N TYR A 174 11.87 3.99 -5.44
CA TYR A 174 12.60 4.93 -4.58
C TYR A 174 11.65 5.68 -3.65
N GLY A 175 12.17 6.25 -2.58
CA GLY A 175 11.44 7.08 -1.65
C GLY A 175 10.55 6.27 -0.71
N VAL A 176 9.30 6.66 -0.56
CA VAL A 176 8.36 6.10 0.42
C VAL A 176 8.27 4.57 0.35
N ASP A 177 8.11 3.99 -0.85
CA ASP A 177 7.99 2.53 -0.99
C ASP A 177 9.20 1.79 -0.37
N CYS A 178 10.41 2.30 -0.63
CA CYS A 178 11.64 1.72 -0.08
C CYS A 178 11.68 1.83 1.45
N LEU A 179 11.28 2.98 2.01
CA LEU A 179 11.25 3.22 3.45
C LEU A 179 10.25 2.30 4.16
N VAL A 180 9.07 2.11 3.57
CA VAL A 180 8.05 1.18 4.07
C VAL A 180 8.61 -0.24 4.18
N HIS A 181 9.21 -0.76 3.11
CA HIS A 181 9.80 -2.10 3.14
C HIS A 181 10.95 -2.21 4.13
N GLN A 182 11.82 -1.19 4.21
CA GLN A 182 12.92 -1.18 5.17
C GLN A 182 12.42 -1.15 6.62
N ALA A 183 11.34 -0.43 6.91
CA ALA A 183 10.72 -0.40 8.23
C ALA A 183 10.21 -1.80 8.64
N CYS A 184 9.48 -2.49 7.73
CA CYS A 184 9.04 -3.87 7.98
C CYS A 184 10.23 -4.83 8.22
N LEU A 185 11.28 -4.74 7.40
CA LEU A 185 12.47 -5.59 7.55
C LEU A 185 13.18 -5.35 8.89
N ARG A 186 13.26 -4.09 9.37
CA ARG A 186 13.80 -3.74 10.69
C ARG A 186 12.91 -4.26 11.83
N ALA A 187 11.59 -4.18 11.66
CA ALA A 187 10.60 -4.73 12.60
C ALA A 187 10.55 -6.27 12.56
N LYS A 188 11.26 -6.91 11.63
CA LYS A 188 11.22 -8.37 11.37
C LYS A 188 9.82 -8.89 11.05
N THR A 189 9.01 -8.06 10.40
CA THR A 189 7.66 -8.41 9.93
C THR A 189 7.67 -8.65 8.42
N PRO A 190 6.78 -9.50 7.89
CA PRO A 190 6.69 -9.72 6.46
C PRO A 190 6.17 -8.48 5.74
N THR A 191 6.59 -8.32 4.48
CA THR A 191 6.07 -7.27 3.59
C THR A 191 5.96 -7.81 2.17
N ILE A 192 5.02 -7.28 1.38
CA ILE A 192 4.78 -7.69 0.00
C ILE A 192 5.21 -6.56 -0.94
N SER A 193 6.19 -6.85 -1.80
CA SER A 193 6.61 -5.89 -2.83
C SER A 193 6.12 -6.34 -4.21
N LEU A 194 5.19 -5.58 -4.80
CA LEU A 194 4.78 -5.79 -6.18
C LEU A 194 5.73 -5.03 -7.12
N LEU A 195 6.25 -5.71 -8.14
CA LEU A 195 7.20 -5.13 -9.08
C LEU A 195 6.57 -4.92 -10.45
N ALA A 196 7.02 -3.88 -11.17
CA ALA A 196 6.53 -3.51 -12.50
C ALA A 196 7.32 -4.18 -13.65
N GLY A 197 8.08 -5.21 -13.35
CA GLY A 197 8.89 -5.99 -14.29
C GLY A 197 9.19 -7.38 -13.76
N GLY A 198 9.96 -8.16 -14.50
CA GLY A 198 10.33 -9.51 -14.11
C GLY A 198 11.16 -9.58 -12.82
N LEU A 199 10.90 -10.61 -12.02
CA LEU A 199 11.56 -10.82 -10.73
C LEU A 199 13.02 -11.28 -10.85
N ASP A 200 13.49 -11.61 -12.05
CA ASP A 200 14.88 -11.96 -12.35
C ASP A 200 15.82 -10.76 -12.24
N ARG A 201 15.31 -9.56 -12.52
CA ARG A 201 16.02 -8.28 -12.46
C ARG A 201 15.15 -7.21 -11.79
N PRO A 202 14.96 -7.29 -10.45
CA PRO A 202 14.12 -6.35 -9.73
C PRO A 202 14.60 -4.91 -9.92
N TYR A 203 13.66 -3.99 -10.16
CA TYR A 203 13.94 -2.57 -10.34
C TYR A 203 13.27 -1.74 -9.25
N PRO A 204 13.96 -0.72 -8.70
CA PRO A 204 15.29 -0.20 -9.09
C PRO A 204 16.46 -1.05 -8.55
N ALA A 205 17.55 -1.11 -9.31
CA ALA A 205 18.72 -1.95 -8.97
C ALA A 205 19.38 -1.56 -7.63
N MET A 206 19.32 -0.30 -7.24
CA MET A 206 19.84 0.15 -5.94
C MET A 206 19.13 -0.50 -4.75
N ASN A 207 17.87 -0.91 -4.90
CA ASN A 207 17.10 -1.60 -3.87
C ASN A 207 17.33 -3.14 -3.87
N SER A 208 18.31 -3.63 -4.64
CA SER A 208 18.52 -5.08 -4.83
C SER A 208 18.77 -5.84 -3.53
N GLN A 209 19.46 -5.23 -2.56
CA GLN A 209 19.68 -5.85 -1.25
C GLN A 209 18.38 -5.96 -0.45
N MET A 210 17.56 -4.92 -0.46
CA MET A 210 16.22 -4.93 0.14
C MET A 210 15.34 -6.01 -0.49
N PHE A 211 15.30 -6.12 -1.82
CA PHE A 211 14.53 -7.16 -2.50
C PHE A 211 15.03 -8.58 -2.14
N LYS A 212 16.34 -8.79 -1.99
CA LYS A 212 16.88 -10.06 -1.49
C LYS A 212 16.42 -10.37 -0.06
N GLN A 213 16.29 -9.38 0.80
CA GLN A 213 15.78 -9.57 2.16
C GLN A 213 14.30 -9.89 2.13
N ILE A 214 13.48 -9.12 1.37
CA ILE A 214 12.05 -9.38 1.21
C ILE A 214 11.79 -10.79 0.66
N SER A 215 12.58 -11.25 -0.31
CA SER A 215 12.42 -12.61 -0.87
C SER A 215 12.67 -13.74 0.14
N ARG A 216 13.28 -13.46 1.30
CA ARG A 216 13.56 -14.43 2.36
C ARG A 216 12.55 -14.39 3.51
N SER A 217 12.00 -13.20 3.81
CA SER A 217 11.14 -12.97 4.98
C SER A 217 9.77 -12.38 4.64
N GLY A 218 9.46 -12.25 3.36
CA GLY A 218 8.22 -11.69 2.84
C GLY A 218 7.95 -12.21 1.43
N LEU A 219 7.43 -11.35 0.54
CA LEU A 219 7.03 -11.76 -0.81
C LEU A 219 7.40 -10.69 -1.85
N LEU A 220 8.10 -11.10 -2.90
CA LEU A 220 8.21 -10.37 -4.15
C LEU A 220 7.18 -10.93 -5.13
N LEU A 221 6.40 -10.04 -5.75
CA LEU A 221 5.31 -10.41 -6.64
C LEU A 221 5.35 -9.59 -7.93
N SER A 222 5.00 -10.21 -9.06
CA SER A 222 4.84 -9.52 -10.33
C SER A 222 3.83 -10.24 -11.22
N GLN A 223 3.02 -9.50 -11.96
CA GLN A 223 2.21 -10.05 -13.05
C GLN A 223 3.02 -10.27 -14.34
N TYR A 224 4.22 -9.69 -14.41
CA TYR A 224 5.10 -9.80 -15.57
C TYR A 224 6.10 -10.93 -15.41
N PRO A 225 6.32 -11.74 -16.46
CA PRO A 225 7.24 -12.87 -16.41
C PRO A 225 8.71 -12.43 -16.25
N PRO A 226 9.60 -13.34 -15.81
CA PRO A 226 11.03 -13.12 -15.86
C PRO A 226 11.51 -12.68 -17.25
N GLY A 227 12.48 -11.77 -17.31
CA GLY A 227 12.93 -11.12 -18.55
C GLY A 227 12.20 -9.82 -18.90
N SER A 228 11.07 -9.54 -18.27
CA SER A 228 10.29 -8.33 -18.55
C SER A 228 10.97 -7.08 -17.99
N ARG A 229 11.17 -6.07 -18.86
CA ARG A 229 11.71 -4.76 -18.44
C ARG A 229 10.60 -3.88 -17.88
N PRO A 230 10.86 -3.12 -16.80
CA PRO A 230 9.89 -2.14 -16.30
C PRO A 230 9.72 -1.00 -17.32
N THR A 231 8.48 -0.58 -17.53
CA THR A 231 8.11 0.58 -18.36
C THR A 231 7.19 1.49 -17.58
N ARG A 232 7.05 2.76 -18.03
CA ARG A 232 6.14 3.72 -17.37
C ARG A 232 4.72 3.16 -17.22
N TRP A 233 4.20 2.51 -18.25
CA TRP A 233 2.87 1.89 -18.25
C TRP A 233 2.76 0.76 -17.23
N ARG A 234 3.77 -0.11 -17.18
CA ARG A 234 3.79 -1.23 -16.23
C ARG A 234 3.82 -0.77 -14.77
N PHE A 235 4.41 0.39 -14.50
CA PHE A 235 4.32 0.99 -13.16
C PHE A 235 2.90 1.43 -12.81
N LEU A 236 2.20 2.09 -13.74
CA LEU A 236 0.84 2.56 -13.51
C LEU A 236 -0.14 1.39 -13.39
N ASP A 237 -0.01 0.43 -14.27
CA ASP A 237 -0.85 -0.76 -14.27
C ASP A 237 -0.63 -1.64 -13.02
N ARG A 238 0.60 -1.84 -12.57
CA ARG A 238 0.90 -2.56 -11.34
C ARG A 238 0.23 -1.94 -10.12
N ASN A 239 0.06 -0.61 -10.07
CA ASN A 239 -0.50 0.10 -8.91
C ASN A 239 -1.93 -0.34 -8.59
N ARG A 240 -2.74 -0.74 -9.57
CA ARG A 240 -4.07 -1.32 -9.34
C ARG A 240 -4.02 -2.59 -8.50
N LEU A 241 -2.99 -3.42 -8.70
CA LEU A 241 -2.81 -4.66 -7.93
C LEU A 241 -2.32 -4.38 -6.50
N ILE A 242 -1.54 -3.32 -6.27
CA ILE A 242 -1.18 -2.87 -4.92
C ILE A 242 -2.44 -2.48 -4.16
N ALA A 243 -3.28 -1.63 -4.76
CA ALA A 243 -4.53 -1.20 -4.15
C ALA A 243 -5.49 -2.37 -3.92
N ALA A 244 -5.62 -3.27 -4.90
CA ALA A 244 -6.52 -4.42 -4.81
C ALA A 244 -6.12 -5.43 -3.73
N LEU A 245 -4.82 -5.66 -3.53
CA LEU A 245 -4.31 -6.62 -2.54
C LEU A 245 -4.48 -6.13 -1.10
N SER A 246 -4.87 -4.87 -0.90
CA SER A 246 -4.89 -4.22 0.40
C SER A 246 -6.30 -3.83 0.82
N ALA A 247 -6.59 -3.91 2.12
CA ALA A 247 -7.85 -3.41 2.70
C ALA A 247 -7.96 -1.89 2.54
N ALA A 248 -6.83 -1.21 2.70
CA ALA A 248 -6.74 0.23 2.58
C ALA A 248 -5.47 0.68 1.89
N THR A 249 -5.50 1.89 1.34
CA THR A 249 -4.33 2.55 0.74
C THR A 249 -4.01 3.83 1.50
N VAL A 250 -2.80 3.92 2.04
CA VAL A 250 -2.27 5.10 2.74
C VAL A 250 -1.25 5.81 1.86
N VAL A 251 -1.47 7.08 1.56
CA VAL A 251 -0.53 7.96 0.85
C VAL A 251 0.22 8.81 1.86
N ILE A 252 1.53 8.55 2.01
CA ILE A 252 2.36 9.28 2.99
C ILE A 252 2.65 10.70 2.50
N GLN A 253 3.29 10.83 1.36
CA GLN A 253 3.64 12.11 0.75
C GLN A 253 3.40 12.05 -0.75
N ALA A 254 2.69 13.01 -1.29
CA ALA A 254 2.46 13.09 -2.74
C ALA A 254 2.29 14.54 -3.20
N GLY A 255 3.04 14.92 -4.23
CA GLY A 255 2.71 16.11 -5.02
C GLY A 255 1.61 15.80 -6.04
N PHE A 256 1.02 16.82 -6.68
CA PHE A 256 -0.10 16.68 -7.63
C PHE A 256 0.14 15.69 -8.79
N ARG A 257 1.38 15.48 -9.20
CA ARG A 257 1.73 14.56 -10.32
C ARG A 257 2.34 13.25 -9.83
N SER A 258 2.16 12.91 -8.56
CA SER A 258 2.72 11.69 -7.99
C SER A 258 1.98 10.43 -8.49
N GLY A 259 2.76 9.38 -8.81
CA GLY A 259 2.20 8.07 -9.13
C GLY A 259 1.43 7.42 -7.96
N ALA A 260 1.68 7.84 -6.72
CA ALA A 260 0.96 7.38 -5.54
C ALA A 260 -0.53 7.74 -5.58
N LEU A 261 -0.88 8.90 -6.18
CA LEU A 261 -2.28 9.30 -6.38
C LEU A 261 -3.03 8.34 -7.33
N ASN A 262 -2.33 7.72 -8.28
CA ASN A 262 -2.91 6.68 -9.14
C ASN A 262 -3.26 5.42 -8.31
N THR A 263 -2.42 5.01 -7.37
CA THR A 263 -2.72 3.90 -6.46
C THR A 263 -3.93 4.22 -5.59
N ALA A 264 -3.99 5.43 -5.02
CA ALA A 264 -5.12 5.90 -4.23
C ALA A 264 -6.43 5.87 -5.03
N ARG A 265 -6.41 6.36 -6.27
CA ARG A 265 -7.59 6.33 -7.16
C ARG A 265 -8.06 4.90 -7.41
N HIS A 266 -7.17 3.96 -7.70
CA HIS A 266 -7.55 2.55 -7.84
C HIS A 266 -8.15 1.97 -6.56
N GLY A 267 -7.65 2.38 -5.37
CA GLY A 267 -8.27 2.02 -4.10
C GLY A 267 -9.72 2.48 -4.02
N MET A 268 -10.00 3.74 -4.34
CA MET A 268 -11.35 4.31 -4.38
C MET A 268 -12.25 3.60 -5.40
N GLU A 269 -11.75 3.36 -6.63
CA GLU A 269 -12.48 2.65 -7.69
C GLU A 269 -12.87 1.21 -7.28
N LEU A 270 -12.07 0.57 -6.43
CA LEU A 270 -12.32 -0.75 -5.87
C LEU A 270 -13.17 -0.72 -4.58
N GLY A 271 -13.64 0.45 -4.14
CA GLY A 271 -14.40 0.61 -2.89
C GLY A 271 -13.55 0.37 -1.63
N ARG A 272 -12.21 0.50 -1.73
CA ARG A 272 -11.30 0.38 -0.60
C ARG A 272 -11.13 1.71 0.12
N GLN A 273 -10.86 1.65 1.40
CA GLN A 273 -10.55 2.84 2.18
C GLN A 273 -9.25 3.50 1.69
N VAL A 274 -9.26 4.83 1.66
CA VAL A 274 -8.07 5.61 1.30
C VAL A 274 -7.78 6.61 2.40
N GLY A 275 -6.55 6.59 2.90
CA GLY A 275 -6.02 7.53 3.85
C GLY A 275 -4.85 8.33 3.27
N ALA A 276 -4.63 9.52 3.80
CA ALA A 276 -3.50 10.33 3.44
C ALA A 276 -2.91 11.06 4.65
N VAL A 277 -1.60 11.18 4.68
CA VAL A 277 -0.90 11.91 5.73
C VAL A 277 -0.90 13.40 5.37
N PRO A 278 -1.31 14.30 6.28
CA PRO A 278 -1.26 15.74 6.05
C PRO A 278 0.18 16.25 6.08
N GLY A 279 0.43 17.31 5.33
CA GLY A 279 1.74 17.95 5.33
C GLY A 279 1.67 19.47 5.17
N PRO A 280 2.81 20.16 5.26
CA PRO A 280 2.88 21.61 5.18
C PRO A 280 2.25 22.16 3.89
N ILE A 281 1.36 23.14 4.03
CA ILE A 281 0.59 23.71 2.90
C ILE A 281 1.44 24.53 1.94
N ASN A 282 2.61 24.98 2.36
CA ASN A 282 3.56 25.74 1.57
C ASN A 282 4.61 24.88 0.84
N GLN A 283 4.50 23.54 0.94
CA GLN A 283 5.41 22.59 0.30
C GLN A 283 4.67 21.82 -0.80
N PRO A 284 5.03 22.03 -2.09
CA PRO A 284 4.33 21.41 -3.23
C PRO A 284 4.34 19.88 -3.23
N GLU A 285 5.33 19.27 -2.60
CA GLU A 285 5.45 17.81 -2.47
C GLU A 285 4.38 17.16 -1.57
N TRP A 286 3.61 17.96 -0.80
CA TRP A 286 2.48 17.53 0.02
C TRP A 286 1.12 17.89 -0.58
N ALA A 287 1.11 18.66 -1.67
CA ALA A 287 -0.14 19.19 -2.23
C ALA A 287 -1.11 18.09 -2.68
N GLY A 288 -0.61 16.95 -3.16
CA GLY A 288 -1.44 15.82 -3.58
C GLY A 288 -2.03 15.04 -2.40
N SER A 289 -1.27 14.77 -1.32
CA SER A 289 -1.80 14.13 -0.13
C SER A 289 -2.82 15.03 0.58
N ASN A 290 -2.55 16.34 0.70
CA ASN A 290 -3.51 17.30 1.23
C ASN A 290 -4.80 17.38 0.37
N GLN A 291 -4.67 17.29 -0.96
CA GLN A 291 -5.84 17.26 -1.85
C GLN A 291 -6.67 15.99 -1.65
N LEU A 292 -6.04 14.82 -1.50
CA LEU A 292 -6.77 13.58 -1.19
C LEU A 292 -7.62 13.71 0.08
N ILE A 293 -7.09 14.34 1.14
CA ILE A 293 -7.83 14.58 2.38
C ILE A 293 -9.04 15.49 2.12
N ARG A 294 -8.87 16.56 1.33
CA ARG A 294 -9.98 17.46 0.94
C ARG A 294 -11.02 16.75 0.11
N ASP A 295 -10.63 15.76 -0.68
CA ASP A 295 -11.53 14.96 -1.52
C ASP A 295 -12.19 13.80 -0.75
N GLY A 296 -11.97 13.73 0.58
CA GLY A 296 -12.63 12.78 1.47
C GLY A 296 -11.80 11.58 1.90
N ALA A 297 -10.50 11.54 1.59
CA ALA A 297 -9.62 10.54 2.17
C ALA A 297 -9.47 10.75 3.69
N THR A 298 -9.36 9.66 4.44
CA THR A 298 -9.14 9.70 5.89
C THR A 298 -7.80 10.37 6.20
N LEU A 299 -7.81 11.36 7.11
CA LEU A 299 -6.56 11.94 7.62
C LEU A 299 -5.86 10.91 8.49
N ILE A 300 -4.60 10.62 8.17
CA ILE A 300 -3.76 9.68 8.91
C ILE A 300 -2.67 10.44 9.66
N SER A 301 -2.71 10.38 10.97
CA SER A 301 -1.73 10.98 11.88
C SER A 301 -0.96 9.93 12.68
N SER A 302 -1.47 8.69 12.74
CA SER A 302 -0.91 7.62 13.56
C SER A 302 -1.20 6.22 12.98
N ALA A 303 -0.60 5.19 13.57
CA ALA A 303 -0.87 3.79 13.22
C ALA A 303 -2.29 3.36 13.65
N GLU A 304 -2.79 3.93 14.72
CA GLU A 304 -4.14 3.72 15.23
C GLU A 304 -5.20 4.19 14.23
N ASP A 305 -4.97 5.34 13.55
CA ASP A 305 -5.87 5.80 12.47
C ASP A 305 -5.92 4.78 11.32
N VAL A 306 -4.77 4.17 10.98
CA VAL A 306 -4.71 3.11 9.96
C VAL A 306 -5.46 1.87 10.43
N GLN A 307 -5.31 1.49 11.69
CA GLN A 307 -6.00 0.36 12.31
C GLN A 307 -7.52 0.56 12.31
N GLU A 308 -7.97 1.75 12.72
CA GLU A 308 -9.39 2.13 12.69
C GLU A 308 -9.96 2.07 11.26
N MET A 309 -9.19 2.54 10.27
CA MET A 309 -9.60 2.55 8.87
C MET A 309 -9.83 1.15 8.30
N ILE A 310 -9.06 0.13 8.75
CA ILE A 310 -9.18 -1.25 8.28
C ILE A 310 -10.04 -2.14 9.17
N ALA A 311 -10.44 -1.65 10.35
CA ALA A 311 -11.26 -2.41 11.27
C ALA A 311 -12.67 -2.66 10.71
N PRO A 312 -13.28 -3.84 10.99
CA PRO A 312 -14.67 -4.08 10.65
C PRO A 312 -15.60 -3.04 11.30
N LEU A 313 -16.65 -2.65 10.58
CA LEU A 313 -17.65 -1.71 11.09
C LEU A 313 -18.22 -2.18 12.45
N GLY A 314 -18.13 -1.32 13.46
CA GLY A 314 -18.62 -1.61 14.82
C GLY A 314 -17.57 -2.21 15.78
N THR A 315 -16.38 -2.48 15.35
CA THR A 315 -15.26 -2.76 16.26
C THR A 315 -14.80 -1.46 16.91
N VAL A 316 -14.88 -1.40 18.24
CA VAL A 316 -14.27 -0.30 18.99
C VAL A 316 -12.75 -0.58 18.99
N THR A 317 -12.04 0.03 18.07
CA THR A 317 -10.59 0.08 18.16
C THR A 317 -10.24 1.07 19.24
N SER A 318 -9.47 0.62 20.22
CA SER A 318 -8.87 1.28 21.38
C SER A 318 -9.31 2.73 21.66
N GLU A 319 -9.53 3.05 22.92
CA GLU A 319 -9.60 4.45 23.34
C GLU A 319 -8.48 5.22 22.67
N ARG A 320 -8.83 6.15 21.76
CA ARG A 320 -7.87 7.12 21.21
C ARG A 320 -7.04 7.57 22.38
N THR A 321 -5.75 7.33 22.37
CA THR A 321 -4.83 7.93 23.31
C THR A 321 -5.17 9.42 23.27
N ARG A 322 -5.91 9.88 24.28
CA ARG A 322 -6.33 11.28 24.35
C ARG A 322 -5.05 12.06 24.09
N VAL A 323 -5.07 12.89 23.06
CA VAL A 323 -4.07 13.95 22.90
C VAL A 323 -3.74 14.40 24.32
N GLN A 324 -2.46 14.32 24.71
CA GLN A 324 -2.06 14.72 26.05
C GLN A 324 -2.81 15.99 26.37
N ALA A 325 -3.70 15.88 27.36
CA ALA A 325 -4.56 17.00 27.71
C ALA A 325 -3.67 18.23 27.80
N GLY A 326 -4.00 19.28 27.10
CA GLY A 326 -3.21 20.50 27.12
C GLY A 326 -2.99 20.89 28.58
N TYR A 327 -1.89 21.56 28.87
CA TYR A 327 -1.50 21.88 30.26
C TYR A 327 -2.63 22.52 31.10
N LEU A 328 -3.65 23.07 30.44
CA LEU A 328 -4.85 23.67 31.05
C LEU A 328 -6.12 22.79 30.94
N ASP A 329 -6.08 21.69 30.15
CA ASP A 329 -7.26 20.86 29.92
C ASP A 329 -7.70 20.09 31.17
N GLY A 330 -8.99 19.99 31.38
CA GLY A 330 -9.59 19.33 32.53
C GLY A 330 -9.58 20.14 33.84
N LEU A 331 -9.11 21.38 33.80
CA LEU A 331 -9.17 22.31 34.94
C LEU A 331 -10.44 23.17 34.87
N ASP A 332 -11.02 23.47 36.01
CA ASP A 332 -12.03 24.52 36.09
C ASP A 332 -11.43 25.90 35.74
N PRO A 333 -12.26 26.88 35.33
CA PRO A 333 -11.76 28.18 34.86
C PRO A 333 -10.86 28.93 35.85
N LEU A 334 -11.07 28.77 37.17
CA LEU A 334 -10.26 29.42 38.20
C LEU A 334 -8.91 28.73 38.34
N SER A 335 -8.87 27.41 38.39
CA SER A 335 -7.62 26.61 38.41
C SER A 335 -6.78 26.83 37.15
N ALA A 336 -7.39 26.87 35.98
CA ALA A 336 -6.70 27.17 34.73
C ALA A 336 -6.05 28.58 34.76
N ARG A 337 -6.76 29.57 35.24
CA ARG A 337 -6.28 30.96 35.37
C ARG A 337 -5.12 31.09 36.37
N ILE A 338 -5.20 30.40 37.50
CA ILE A 338 -4.12 30.37 38.50
C ILE A 338 -2.90 29.65 37.95
N LEU A 339 -3.09 28.52 37.29
CA LEU A 339 -1.98 27.80 36.66
C LEU A 339 -1.34 28.63 35.55
N ASP A 340 -2.13 29.35 34.75
CA ASP A 340 -1.59 30.22 33.72
C ASP A 340 -0.77 31.38 34.30
N ALA A 341 -1.21 31.97 35.38
CA ALA A 341 -0.49 33.03 36.13
C ALA A 341 0.76 32.54 36.87
N THR A 342 0.95 31.22 37.02
CA THR A 342 2.11 30.64 37.69
C THR A 342 3.33 30.66 36.73
N PRO A 343 4.49 31.21 37.13
CA PRO A 343 5.61 31.33 36.24
C PRO A 343 6.29 30.00 35.91
N LEU A 344 6.89 29.90 34.70
CA LEU A 344 7.56 28.70 34.25
C LEU A 344 8.98 28.53 34.80
N ARG A 345 9.73 29.64 34.95
CA ARG A 345 11.17 29.59 35.27
C ARG A 345 11.49 30.02 36.71
N SER A 346 10.94 31.13 37.17
CA SER A 346 11.28 31.72 38.50
C SER A 346 10.15 31.48 39.49
N PRO A 347 10.35 30.74 40.58
CA PRO A 347 9.27 30.46 41.54
C PRO A 347 8.67 31.75 42.13
N ALA A 348 7.35 31.83 42.19
CA ALA A 348 6.59 32.94 42.79
C ALA A 348 5.82 32.51 44.01
N ASN A 349 5.64 33.43 44.97
CA ASN A 349 4.82 33.22 46.16
C ASN A 349 3.32 33.36 45.85
N ALA A 350 2.46 32.85 46.73
CA ALA A 350 1.00 32.88 46.54
C ALA A 350 0.45 34.30 46.30
N SER A 351 0.98 35.30 46.97
CA SER A 351 0.53 36.70 46.79
C SER A 351 0.86 37.27 45.41
N ALA A 352 1.98 36.86 44.81
CA ALA A 352 2.33 37.26 43.43
C ALA A 352 1.42 36.57 42.40
N ILE A 353 1.15 35.27 42.60
CA ILE A 353 0.25 34.50 41.75
C ILE A 353 -1.18 35.03 41.87
N ALA A 354 -1.66 35.34 43.08
CA ALA A 354 -2.97 35.94 43.32
C ALA A 354 -3.16 37.27 42.58
N ARG A 355 -2.16 38.15 42.64
CA ARG A 355 -2.19 39.43 41.87
C ARG A 355 -2.20 39.21 40.36
N ALA A 356 -1.45 38.23 39.90
CA ALA A 356 -1.38 37.96 38.48
C ALA A 356 -2.64 37.26 37.94
N SER A 357 -3.26 36.38 38.69
CA SER A 357 -4.47 35.65 38.34
C SER A 357 -5.76 36.40 38.67
N GLY A 358 -5.72 37.42 39.53
CA GLY A 358 -6.92 38.10 40.04
C GLY A 358 -7.78 37.23 40.97
N ALA A 359 -7.19 36.19 41.57
CA ALA A 359 -7.84 35.31 42.54
C ALA A 359 -7.52 35.72 43.98
N ALA A 360 -8.33 35.32 44.97
CA ALA A 360 -8.01 35.48 46.37
C ALA A 360 -6.82 34.61 46.79
N ILE A 361 -6.05 35.05 47.78
CA ILE A 361 -4.84 34.28 48.22
C ILE A 361 -5.23 32.91 48.76
N GLU A 362 -6.35 32.80 49.46
CA GLU A 362 -6.89 31.55 49.99
C GLU A 362 -7.25 30.56 48.86
N GLU A 363 -7.84 31.05 47.78
CA GLU A 363 -8.15 30.24 46.59
C GLU A 363 -6.86 29.75 45.91
N VAL A 364 -5.86 30.64 45.77
CA VAL A 364 -4.55 30.25 45.18
C VAL A 364 -3.90 29.15 46.02
N LEU A 365 -3.86 29.27 47.35
CA LEU A 365 -3.25 28.28 48.23
C LEU A 365 -3.94 26.92 48.13
N SER A 366 -5.30 26.90 48.10
CA SER A 366 -6.07 25.68 47.96
C SER A 366 -5.83 25.00 46.60
N ILE A 367 -5.86 25.77 45.51
CA ILE A 367 -5.70 25.26 44.16
C ILE A 367 -4.27 24.82 43.87
N MET A 368 -3.28 25.56 44.38
CA MET A 368 -1.87 25.18 44.17
C MET A 368 -1.54 23.83 44.79
N GLY A 369 -2.14 23.47 45.94
CA GLY A 369 -1.99 22.14 46.53
C GLY A 369 -2.52 21.03 45.59
N ASN A 370 -3.69 21.24 44.98
CA ASN A 370 -4.25 20.28 44.01
C ASN A 370 -3.40 20.19 42.76
N LEU A 371 -2.97 21.32 42.21
CA LEU A 371 -2.09 21.37 41.01
C LEU A 371 -0.72 20.72 41.23
N GLU A 372 -0.22 20.76 42.51
CA GLU A 372 1.00 20.08 42.89
C GLU A 372 0.81 18.56 42.94
N MET A 373 -0.31 18.09 43.53
CA MET A 373 -0.66 16.66 43.51
C MET A 373 -0.85 16.13 42.08
N ASP A 374 -1.39 16.94 41.17
CA ASP A 374 -1.53 16.62 39.73
C ASP A 374 -0.20 16.74 38.96
N GLY A 375 0.91 17.12 39.64
CA GLY A 375 2.21 17.25 39.01
C GLY A 375 2.34 18.42 38.04
N ARG A 376 1.41 19.38 38.05
CA ARG A 376 1.39 20.55 37.12
C ARG A 376 2.24 21.72 37.66
N VAL A 377 2.49 21.79 38.94
CA VAL A 377 3.36 22.78 39.58
C VAL A 377 4.30 22.11 40.58
N ILE A 378 5.40 22.78 40.89
CA ILE A 378 6.40 22.32 41.85
C ILE A 378 6.57 23.43 42.89
N GLN A 379 6.54 23.07 44.20
CA GLN A 379 6.85 23.98 45.29
C GLN A 379 8.36 23.93 45.60
N LEU A 380 8.96 25.09 45.73
CA LEU A 380 10.35 25.28 46.14
C LEU A 380 10.40 26.43 47.17
N ASP A 381 10.78 26.12 48.41
CA ASP A 381 10.91 27.09 49.52
C ASP A 381 9.67 28.01 49.67
N GLY A 382 8.47 27.40 49.65
CA GLY A 382 7.21 28.15 49.81
C GLY A 382 6.77 28.98 48.58
N LYS A 383 7.43 28.78 47.45
CA LYS A 383 7.10 29.42 46.16
C LYS A 383 6.80 28.33 45.11
N TRP A 384 5.96 28.65 44.14
CA TRP A 384 5.56 27.71 43.07
C TRP A 384 6.04 28.15 41.70
N LYS A 385 6.36 27.17 40.89
CA LYS A 385 6.56 27.32 39.44
C LYS A 385 5.86 26.19 38.70
N LYS A 386 5.59 26.38 37.40
CA LYS A 386 5.11 25.29 36.55
C LYS A 386 6.10 24.13 36.54
N ALA A 387 5.60 22.89 36.64
CA ALA A 387 6.44 21.74 36.37
C ALA A 387 6.86 21.81 34.89
N GLY A 388 8.13 21.62 34.60
CA GLY A 388 8.65 21.65 33.22
C GLY A 388 7.98 20.52 32.42
N VAL A 389 7.55 20.85 31.18
CA VAL A 389 7.11 19.89 30.18
C VAL A 389 8.33 19.22 29.62
#